data_c2bc3591cce50857588bb58caf1ec7e0
#
_entry.id   c2bc3591cce50857588bb58caf1ec7e0
#
_cell.length_a   1.000
_cell.length_b   1.000
_cell.length_c   1.000
_cell.angle_alpha   90.00
_cell.angle_beta   90.00
_cell.angle_gamma   90.00
#
_symmetry.space_group_name_H-M   'P 1'
#
loop_
_entity.id
_entity.type
_entity.pdbx_description
1 polymer ?
#
loop_
_entity_poly.entity_id
_entity_poly.type
_entity_poly.pdbx_seq_one_letter_code
_entity_poly.pdbx_strand_id
1 'polypeptide(L)'
;MRTPLAALLIATLILPGCGSRLNPFNWFGRGQVEAVQTGDTVNPLLPQRSRLKPKEVPYQGRLIDQITDVKVERIPGGAVVRVTGVAVRQGSYDVRLAPAAKQEAKGTLVLELLAVLPGRRTNQGTTASRTVTAAIDLTEQDLFGIRTIRVQGARNAATSRR
;
A
#
# COMPACT_ATOMS: atom_id res chain seq x y z
N MET A 1 -13.97 65.20 -32.97
CA MET A 1 -13.69 63.94 -33.64
C MET A 1 -12.50 63.14 -33.04
N ARG A 2 -12.20 63.30 -31.74
CA ARG A 2 -11.07 62.60 -31.04
C ARG A 2 -11.51 61.45 -30.14
N THR A 3 -12.78 61.36 -29.77
CA THR A 3 -13.32 60.35 -28.86
C THR A 3 -13.53 58.97 -29.47
N PRO A 4 -13.92 58.77 -30.75
CA PRO A 4 -14.08 57.44 -31.30
C PRO A 4 -12.73 56.73 -31.55
N LEU A 5 -11.65 57.47 -31.77
CA LEU A 5 -10.33 56.88 -31.97
C LEU A 5 -9.73 56.30 -30.68
N ALA A 6 -9.96 56.99 -29.57
CA ALA A 6 -9.54 56.49 -28.24
C ALA A 6 -10.31 55.24 -27.81
N ALA A 7 -11.62 55.18 -28.08
CA ALA A 7 -12.44 54.00 -27.80
C ALA A 7 -12.02 52.78 -28.64
N LEU A 8 -11.66 53.01 -29.91
CA LEU A 8 -11.16 51.95 -30.78
C LEU A 8 -9.80 51.39 -30.33
N LEU A 9 -8.92 52.27 -29.86
CA LEU A 9 -7.61 51.90 -29.34
C LEU A 9 -7.67 51.09 -28.05
N ILE A 10 -8.63 51.41 -27.17
CA ILE A 10 -8.88 50.64 -25.92
C ILE A 10 -9.49 49.28 -26.23
N ALA A 11 -10.39 49.18 -27.23
CA ALA A 11 -11.00 47.93 -27.63
C ALA A 11 -9.99 46.94 -28.23
N THR A 12 -8.96 47.40 -28.94
CA THR A 12 -7.93 46.55 -29.52
C THR A 12 -6.92 46.01 -28.49
N LEU A 13 -6.79 46.67 -27.33
CA LEU A 13 -5.90 46.25 -26.24
C LEU A 13 -6.50 45.14 -25.35
N ILE A 14 -7.81 44.90 -25.46
CA ILE A 14 -8.52 43.92 -24.60
C ILE A 14 -8.59 42.51 -25.24
N LEU A 15 -8.42 42.41 -26.57
CA LEU A 15 -8.61 41.11 -27.28
C LEU A 15 -7.50 40.04 -27.14
N PRO A 16 -6.21 40.36 -26.85
CA PRO A 16 -5.21 39.28 -26.75
C PRO A 16 -5.05 38.73 -25.32
N GLY A 17 -5.95 39.04 -24.39
CA GLY A 17 -5.75 38.75 -22.96
C GLY A 17 -6.01 37.32 -22.51
N CYS A 18 -6.66 36.47 -23.29
CA CYS A 18 -7.07 35.15 -22.81
C CYS A 18 -5.94 34.11 -22.60
N GLY A 19 -4.78 34.32 -23.20
CA GLY A 19 -3.63 33.41 -23.10
C GLY A 19 -2.36 34.00 -22.47
N SER A 20 -2.37 35.27 -22.10
CA SER A 20 -1.15 35.94 -21.66
C SER A 20 -0.84 35.73 -20.19
N ARG A 21 0.46 35.67 -19.86
CA ARG A 21 0.97 35.59 -18.47
C ARG A 21 0.61 36.80 -17.61
N LEU A 22 0.10 37.88 -18.23
CA LEU A 22 -0.30 39.12 -17.56
C LEU A 22 -1.78 39.18 -17.17
N ASN A 23 -2.56 38.15 -17.49
CA ASN A 23 -3.96 38.03 -17.10
C ASN A 23 -4.05 37.62 -15.62
N PRO A 24 -4.59 38.48 -14.71
CA PRO A 24 -4.69 38.16 -13.28
C PRO A 24 -5.58 36.96 -13.00
N PHE A 25 -6.51 36.62 -13.90
CA PHE A 25 -7.34 35.40 -13.78
C PHE A 25 -6.54 34.12 -14.01
N ASN A 26 -5.45 34.15 -14.78
CA ASN A 26 -4.55 33.01 -14.91
C ASN A 26 -3.66 32.78 -13.68
N TRP A 27 -3.64 33.72 -12.75
CA TRP A 27 -2.84 33.59 -11.53
C TRP A 27 -3.49 32.72 -10.47
N PHE A 28 -4.82 32.61 -10.48
CA PHE A 28 -5.59 31.80 -9.56
C PHE A 28 -6.05 30.45 -10.15
N GLY A 29 -5.94 30.25 -11.46
CA GLY A 29 -6.37 29.05 -12.16
C GLY A 29 -5.26 28.43 -12.99
N ARG A 30 -4.25 27.82 -12.35
CA ARG A 30 -3.27 26.99 -13.06
C ARG A 30 -3.84 25.59 -13.33
N GLY A 31 -4.69 25.49 -14.32
CA GLY A 31 -4.79 24.26 -15.08
C GLY A 31 -3.61 24.18 -16.04
N GLN A 32 -2.45 23.73 -15.59
CA GLN A 32 -1.41 23.31 -16.53
C GLN A 32 -1.89 22.01 -17.17
N VAL A 33 -2.30 22.12 -18.42
CA VAL A 33 -2.34 20.95 -19.31
C VAL A 33 -0.87 20.62 -19.56
N GLU A 34 -0.31 19.77 -18.73
CA GLU A 34 1.01 19.20 -18.96
C GLU A 34 0.91 18.33 -20.21
N ALA A 35 1.73 18.65 -21.21
CA ALA A 35 1.81 17.88 -22.45
C ALA A 35 2.07 16.42 -22.07
N VAL A 36 1.16 15.53 -22.47
CA VAL A 36 1.31 14.08 -22.33
C VAL A 36 2.61 13.69 -23.02
N GLN A 37 3.64 13.41 -22.25
CA GLN A 37 4.84 12.75 -22.77
C GLN A 37 4.43 11.31 -23.11
N THR A 38 4.32 11.05 -24.39
CA THR A 38 4.11 9.73 -24.99
C THR A 38 5.38 8.90 -24.72
N GLY A 39 5.43 8.20 -23.59
CA GLY A 39 6.62 7.39 -23.28
C GLY A 39 6.48 6.39 -22.15
N ASP A 40 5.55 6.60 -21.23
CA ASP A 40 5.28 5.63 -20.16
C ASP A 40 3.78 5.36 -20.09
N THR A 41 3.42 4.09 -19.94
CA THR A 41 2.05 3.58 -19.79
C THR A 41 1.40 4.08 -18.49
N VAL A 42 1.27 5.38 -18.34
CA VAL A 42 0.52 5.98 -17.25
C VAL A 42 -0.96 5.83 -17.56
N ASN A 43 -1.64 4.96 -16.82
CA ASN A 43 -3.09 4.81 -16.94
C ASN A 43 -3.76 6.17 -16.60
N PRO A 44 -4.43 6.82 -17.58
CA PRO A 44 -5.06 8.13 -17.38
C PRO A 44 -6.23 8.10 -16.39
N LEU A 45 -6.71 6.90 -15.99
CA LEU A 45 -7.75 6.70 -14.99
C LEU A 45 -7.21 6.67 -13.55
N LEU A 46 -5.88 6.59 -13.39
CA LEU A 46 -5.29 6.71 -12.06
C LEU A 46 -5.17 8.19 -11.69
N PRO A 47 -5.76 8.63 -10.57
CA PRO A 47 -5.60 10.00 -10.10
C PRO A 47 -4.11 10.29 -9.93
N GLN A 48 -3.63 11.30 -10.65
CA GLN A 48 -2.24 11.77 -10.52
C GLN A 48 -1.93 12.05 -9.06
N ARG A 49 -0.73 11.66 -8.61
CA ARG A 49 -0.29 11.80 -7.22
C ARG A 49 -0.51 13.24 -6.75
N SER A 50 -1.57 13.45 -6.01
CA SER A 50 -1.81 14.72 -5.33
C SER A 50 -0.67 14.95 -4.33
N ARG A 51 -0.14 16.17 -4.25
CA ARG A 51 0.82 16.58 -3.21
C ARG A 51 0.27 16.40 -1.78
N LEU A 52 -1.04 16.18 -1.66
CA LEU A 52 -1.76 15.94 -0.42
C LEU A 52 -1.90 14.45 -0.07
N LYS A 53 -1.39 13.53 -0.92
CA LYS A 53 -1.36 12.12 -0.52
C LYS A 53 -0.36 11.95 0.62
N PRO A 54 -0.77 11.37 1.74
CA PRO A 54 0.15 11.03 2.81
C PRO A 54 1.29 10.18 2.23
N LYS A 55 2.52 10.50 2.60
CA LYS A 55 3.68 9.67 2.24
C LYS A 55 3.42 8.27 2.80
N GLU A 56 3.44 7.25 1.94
CA GLU A 56 3.32 5.87 2.38
C GLU A 56 4.43 5.58 3.39
N VAL A 57 4.04 5.36 4.63
CA VAL A 57 4.98 4.98 5.68
C VAL A 57 5.27 3.48 5.48
N PRO A 58 6.53 3.08 5.35
CA PRO A 58 6.86 1.67 5.23
C PRO A 58 6.36 0.90 6.45
N TYR A 59 5.84 -0.31 6.22
CA TYR A 59 5.34 -1.16 7.28
C TYR A 59 6.44 -1.48 8.30
N GLN A 60 6.21 -1.18 9.57
CA GLN A 60 7.18 -1.35 10.67
C GLN A 60 6.94 -2.60 11.52
N GLY A 61 6.19 -3.56 10.99
CA GLY A 61 5.92 -4.82 11.68
C GLY A 61 7.17 -5.63 11.96
N ARG A 62 7.15 -6.35 13.07
CA ARG A 62 8.18 -7.31 13.48
C ARG A 62 7.58 -8.70 13.58
N LEU A 63 8.41 -9.72 13.47
CA LEU A 63 7.98 -11.11 13.64
C LEU A 63 7.28 -11.30 14.99
N ILE A 64 6.14 -11.96 14.94
CA ILE A 64 5.44 -12.44 16.13
C ILE A 64 6.30 -13.47 16.86
N ASP A 65 6.22 -13.50 18.18
CA ASP A 65 7.08 -14.31 19.03
C ASP A 65 6.96 -15.82 18.72
N GLN A 66 5.75 -16.34 18.72
CA GLN A 66 5.47 -17.76 18.45
C GLN A 66 4.29 -17.95 17.51
N ILE A 67 4.41 -18.90 16.62
CA ILE A 67 3.31 -19.43 15.83
C ILE A 67 2.69 -20.61 16.59
N THR A 68 1.39 -20.61 16.77
CA THR A 68 0.64 -21.66 17.48
C THR A 68 -0.17 -22.54 16.58
N ASP A 69 -0.70 -21.99 15.46
CA ASP A 69 -1.52 -22.76 14.52
C ASP A 69 -1.37 -22.23 13.10
N VAL A 70 -1.39 -23.14 12.12
CA VAL A 70 -1.38 -22.82 10.68
C VAL A 70 -2.40 -23.71 9.99
N LYS A 71 -3.41 -23.07 9.41
CA LYS A 71 -4.46 -23.75 8.62
C LYS A 71 -4.38 -23.28 7.17
N VAL A 72 -4.40 -24.25 6.26
CA VAL A 72 -4.46 -23.99 4.82
C VAL A 72 -5.81 -24.54 4.33
N GLU A 73 -6.67 -23.65 3.91
CA GLU A 73 -8.01 -23.95 3.41
C GLU A 73 -8.02 -23.75 1.89
N ARG A 74 -8.35 -24.78 1.13
CA ARG A 74 -8.46 -24.69 -0.33
C ARG A 74 -9.76 -24.00 -0.71
N ILE A 75 -9.66 -23.08 -1.63
CA ILE A 75 -10.78 -22.36 -2.22
C ILE A 75 -10.71 -22.44 -3.75
N PRO A 76 -11.82 -22.22 -4.48
CA PRO A 76 -11.76 -22.07 -5.91
C PRO A 76 -10.81 -20.95 -6.30
N GLY A 77 -9.80 -21.25 -7.13
CA GLY A 77 -8.79 -20.27 -7.56
C GLY A 77 -7.56 -20.14 -6.67
N GLY A 78 -7.43 -20.97 -5.58
CA GLY A 78 -6.24 -20.90 -4.74
C GLY A 78 -6.38 -21.53 -3.35
N ALA A 79 -5.84 -20.83 -2.35
CA ALA A 79 -5.98 -21.24 -0.94
C ALA A 79 -5.90 -20.02 0.01
N VAL A 80 -6.58 -20.10 1.12
CA VAL A 80 -6.45 -19.17 2.25
C VAL A 80 -5.55 -19.80 3.30
N VAL A 81 -4.50 -19.09 3.66
CA VAL A 81 -3.61 -19.46 4.76
C VAL A 81 -3.96 -18.63 5.97
N ARG A 82 -4.48 -19.26 7.01
CA ARG A 82 -4.78 -18.63 8.30
C ARG A 82 -3.74 -19.04 9.32
N VAL A 83 -3.19 -18.08 10.01
CA VAL A 83 -2.13 -18.28 10.99
C VAL A 83 -2.51 -17.63 12.30
N THR A 84 -2.35 -18.37 13.38
CA THR A 84 -2.49 -17.86 14.74
C THR A 84 -1.11 -17.85 15.42
N GLY A 85 -0.81 -16.77 16.09
CA GLY A 85 0.44 -16.60 16.83
C GLY A 85 0.24 -15.87 18.15
N VAL A 86 1.26 -15.90 18.97
CA VAL A 86 1.28 -15.24 20.29
C VAL A 86 2.39 -14.18 20.28
N ALA A 87 2.03 -12.95 20.58
CA ALA A 87 2.96 -11.85 20.71
C ALA A 87 3.68 -11.88 22.06
N VAL A 88 4.84 -11.21 22.19
CA VAL A 88 5.58 -11.07 23.46
C VAL A 88 4.75 -10.36 24.51
N ARG A 89 3.99 -9.32 24.11
CA ARG A 89 3.21 -8.45 25.00
C ARG A 89 1.86 -8.13 24.36
N GLN A 90 0.96 -7.62 25.17
CA GLN A 90 -0.34 -7.12 24.73
C GLN A 90 -0.23 -5.87 23.86
N GLY A 91 -1.26 -5.64 23.03
CA GLY A 91 -1.39 -4.43 22.24
C GLY A 91 -0.67 -4.44 20.89
N SER A 92 -0.21 -5.60 20.42
CA SER A 92 0.22 -5.75 19.03
C SER A 92 -0.95 -5.50 18.08
N TYR A 93 -0.72 -4.74 17.03
CA TYR A 93 -1.75 -4.33 16.07
C TYR A 93 -1.20 -4.39 14.64
N ASP A 94 -2.06 -4.12 13.65
CA ASP A 94 -1.72 -4.20 12.22
C ASP A 94 -0.99 -5.50 11.87
N VAL A 95 -1.62 -6.61 12.24
CA VAL A 95 -1.05 -7.96 12.05
C VAL A 95 -1.15 -8.34 10.59
N ARG A 96 -0.05 -8.74 9.98
CA ARG A 96 0.03 -9.11 8.58
C ARG A 96 0.77 -10.42 8.40
N LEU A 97 0.31 -11.20 7.43
CA LEU A 97 1.03 -12.35 6.92
C LEU A 97 1.61 -11.97 5.56
N ALA A 98 2.92 -12.05 5.42
CA ALA A 98 3.62 -11.62 4.20
C ALA A 98 4.64 -12.68 3.76
N PRO A 99 4.93 -12.79 2.46
CA PRO A 99 6.03 -13.62 1.97
C PRO A 99 7.36 -13.16 2.56
N ALA A 100 8.16 -14.11 3.04
CA ALA A 100 9.49 -13.82 3.56
C ALA A 100 10.40 -13.28 2.45
N ALA A 101 11.28 -12.33 2.79
CA ALA A 101 12.24 -11.78 1.85
C ALA A 101 13.21 -12.84 1.29
N LYS A 102 13.51 -13.87 2.10
CA LYS A 102 14.29 -15.03 1.69
C LYS A 102 13.37 -16.24 1.59
N GLN A 103 13.17 -16.75 0.38
CA GLN A 103 12.50 -18.01 0.17
C GLN A 103 13.51 -19.15 0.30
N GLU A 104 13.08 -20.26 0.89
CA GLU A 104 13.89 -21.45 1.07
C GLU A 104 13.90 -22.31 -0.23
N ALA A 105 14.13 -23.60 -0.07
CA ALA A 105 14.21 -24.55 -1.17
C ALA A 105 12.98 -24.52 -2.11
N LYS A 106 13.18 -24.94 -3.35
CA LYS A 106 12.09 -25.09 -4.34
C LYS A 106 10.95 -25.93 -3.77
N GLY A 107 9.72 -25.45 -3.94
CA GLY A 107 8.50 -26.13 -3.49
C GLY A 107 8.03 -25.78 -2.08
N THR A 108 8.73 -24.87 -1.38
CA THR A 108 8.30 -24.34 -0.07
C THR A 108 8.06 -22.85 -0.17
N LEU A 109 6.86 -22.40 0.20
CA LEU A 109 6.54 -21.00 0.35
C LEU A 109 6.75 -20.61 1.83
N VAL A 110 7.65 -19.68 2.08
CA VAL A 110 7.92 -19.16 3.41
C VAL A 110 7.14 -17.87 3.63
N LEU A 111 6.30 -17.85 4.65
CA LEU A 111 5.54 -16.68 5.08
C LEU A 111 6.03 -16.23 6.47
N GLU A 112 5.91 -14.95 6.74
CA GLU A 112 6.24 -14.33 8.01
C GLU A 112 4.98 -13.73 8.65
N LEU A 113 4.72 -14.05 9.91
CA LEU A 113 3.66 -13.40 10.68
C LEU A 113 4.25 -12.17 11.38
N LEU A 114 3.82 -11.02 10.94
CA LEU A 114 4.34 -9.73 11.37
C LEU A 114 3.26 -8.94 12.11
N ALA A 115 3.64 -8.16 13.11
CA ALA A 115 2.77 -7.20 13.77
C ALA A 115 3.52 -5.96 14.21
N VAL A 116 2.83 -4.84 14.27
CA VAL A 116 3.36 -3.60 14.82
C VAL A 116 3.22 -3.64 16.33
N LEU A 117 4.31 -3.38 17.03
CA LEU A 117 4.34 -3.30 18.48
C LEU A 117 3.91 -1.91 18.96
N PRO A 118 3.22 -1.78 20.11
CA PRO A 118 2.90 -0.48 20.68
C PRO A 118 4.18 0.29 21.02
N GLY A 119 4.17 1.61 20.77
CA GLY A 119 5.33 2.48 21.02
C GLY A 119 5.72 2.61 22.50
N ARG A 120 4.84 2.20 23.42
CA ARG A 120 5.09 2.15 24.86
C ARG A 120 5.15 0.71 25.35
N ARG A 121 5.87 0.48 26.42
CA ARG A 121 5.94 -0.83 27.07
C ARG A 121 4.57 -1.20 27.67
N THR A 122 4.01 -2.31 27.24
CA THR A 122 2.75 -2.86 27.73
C THR A 122 2.99 -4.07 28.63
N ASN A 123 1.98 -4.47 29.38
CA ASN A 123 2.02 -5.68 30.18
C ASN A 123 2.06 -6.92 29.29
N GLN A 124 2.59 -8.01 29.82
CA GLN A 124 2.58 -9.28 29.12
C GLN A 124 1.16 -9.87 29.07
N GLY A 125 0.46 -9.86 30.22
CA GLY A 125 -0.89 -10.42 30.33
C GLY A 125 -0.96 -11.93 30.10
N THR A 126 -2.17 -12.43 29.88
CA THR A 126 -2.41 -13.83 29.56
C THR A 126 -2.06 -14.15 28.12
N THR A 127 -1.85 -15.42 27.78
CA THR A 127 -1.60 -15.86 26.40
C THR A 127 -2.78 -15.47 25.49
N ALA A 128 -4.01 -15.65 25.96
CA ALA A 128 -5.20 -15.28 25.18
C ALA A 128 -5.25 -13.79 24.80
N SER A 129 -4.83 -12.89 25.71
CA SER A 129 -4.85 -11.44 25.47
C SER A 129 -3.78 -10.92 24.51
N ARG A 130 -2.85 -11.77 24.11
CA ARG A 130 -1.78 -11.47 23.14
C ARG A 130 -1.75 -12.42 21.96
N THR A 131 -2.79 -13.25 21.84
CA THR A 131 -3.00 -14.09 20.65
C THR A 131 -3.51 -13.22 19.51
N VAL A 132 -2.93 -13.39 18.35
CA VAL A 132 -3.25 -12.66 17.12
C VAL A 132 -3.45 -13.66 15.99
N THR A 133 -4.32 -13.31 15.05
CA THR A 133 -4.57 -14.12 13.86
C THR A 133 -4.51 -13.24 12.63
N ALA A 134 -3.89 -13.74 11.57
CA ALA A 134 -3.91 -13.15 10.25
C ALA A 134 -4.19 -14.21 9.18
N ALA A 135 -4.65 -13.77 8.03
CA ALA A 135 -4.83 -14.63 6.86
C ALA A 135 -4.30 -13.94 5.61
N ILE A 136 -3.92 -14.74 4.63
CA ILE A 136 -3.55 -14.30 3.29
C ILE A 136 -4.17 -15.21 2.26
N ASP A 137 -4.68 -14.62 1.19
CA ASP A 137 -5.17 -15.35 0.02
C ASP A 137 -4.00 -15.58 -0.92
N LEU A 138 -3.82 -16.81 -1.35
CA LEU A 138 -2.81 -17.23 -2.32
C LEU A 138 -3.52 -17.76 -3.56
N THR A 139 -3.19 -17.21 -4.71
CA THR A 139 -3.73 -17.64 -5.99
C THR A 139 -3.12 -18.97 -6.42
N GLU A 140 -3.73 -19.67 -7.38
CA GLU A 140 -3.14 -20.86 -7.97
C GLU A 140 -1.76 -20.58 -8.59
N GLN A 141 -1.56 -19.36 -9.11
CA GLN A 141 -0.29 -18.92 -9.65
C GLN A 141 0.79 -18.81 -8.57
N ASP A 142 0.46 -18.25 -7.40
CA ASP A 142 1.36 -18.14 -6.24
C ASP A 142 1.72 -19.52 -5.70
N LEU A 143 0.80 -20.46 -5.83
CA LEU A 143 0.93 -21.83 -5.35
C LEU A 143 1.52 -22.80 -6.39
N PHE A 144 1.84 -22.29 -7.59
CA PHE A 144 2.42 -23.15 -8.63
C PHE A 144 3.78 -23.71 -8.21
N GLY A 145 3.89 -25.03 -8.19
CA GLY A 145 5.11 -25.73 -7.75
C GLY A 145 5.31 -25.77 -6.23
N ILE A 146 4.43 -25.15 -5.42
CA ILE A 146 4.50 -25.16 -3.96
C ILE A 146 3.75 -26.36 -3.40
N ARG A 147 4.41 -27.13 -2.55
CA ARG A 147 3.86 -28.31 -1.85
C ARG A 147 3.74 -28.07 -0.35
N THR A 148 4.55 -27.17 0.18
CA THR A 148 4.69 -26.91 1.60
C THR A 148 4.62 -25.43 1.88
N ILE A 149 3.86 -25.04 2.87
CA ILE A 149 3.80 -23.67 3.37
C ILE A 149 4.40 -23.66 4.76
N ARG A 150 5.45 -22.87 4.94
CA ARG A 150 6.13 -22.66 6.21
C ARG A 150 5.88 -21.25 6.70
N VAL A 151 5.45 -21.12 7.94
CA VAL A 151 5.23 -19.81 8.56
C VAL A 151 6.26 -19.59 9.67
N GLN A 152 6.96 -18.49 9.61
CA GLN A 152 8.01 -18.13 10.57
C GLN A 152 7.49 -17.12 11.60
N GLY A 153 7.77 -17.43 12.87
CA GLY A 153 7.78 -16.50 13.99
C GLY A 153 9.21 -16.22 14.42
N ALA A 154 9.38 -15.41 15.48
CA ALA A 154 10.71 -15.04 15.97
C ALA A 154 11.43 -16.23 16.64
N ARG A 155 10.70 -17.10 17.35
CA ARG A 155 11.28 -18.23 18.10
C ARG A 155 10.98 -19.59 17.49
N ASN A 156 9.97 -19.70 16.65
CA ASN A 156 9.59 -20.97 16.04
C ASN A 156 9.05 -20.78 14.62
N ALA A 157 8.89 -21.88 13.94
CA ALA A 157 8.18 -21.94 12.66
C ALA A 157 7.22 -23.11 12.69
N ALA A 158 6.10 -22.99 11.99
CA ALA A 158 5.14 -24.06 11.75
C ALA A 158 5.03 -24.34 10.25
N THR A 159 4.77 -25.58 9.91
CA THR A 159 4.71 -26.03 8.52
C THR A 159 3.40 -26.79 8.28
N SER A 160 2.74 -26.47 7.17
CA SER A 160 1.55 -27.17 6.71
C SER A 160 1.77 -27.67 5.27
N ARG A 161 1.21 -28.82 4.95
CA ARG A 161 1.14 -29.31 3.58
C ARG A 161 -0.12 -28.77 2.91
N ARG A 162 0.02 -28.52 1.61
CA ARG A 162 -1.10 -28.11 0.76
C ARG A 162 -2.04 -29.31 0.48
#